data_ae35768d4ac6f0a89e5682b089d9a5e3
#
_entry.id   ae35768d4ac6f0a89e5682b089d9a5e3
#
_cell.length_a   1.000
_cell.length_b   1.000
_cell.length_c   1.000
_cell.angle_alpha   90.00
_cell.angle_beta   90.00
_cell.angle_gamma   90.00
#
_symmetry.space_group_name_H-M   'P 1'
#
loop_
_entity.id
_entity.type
_entity.pdbx_description
1 polymer ?
#
loop_
_entity_poly.entity_id
_entity_poly.type
_entity_poly.pdbx_seq_one_letter_code
_entity_poly.pdbx_strand_id
1 'polypeptide(L)'
;MRRAPRSRGPGLCSGGPALRSGGPALRARRPGRCRAVAAALLAGLLAGGCGLISGSAMTDTVRPGPKAGYPGRPLTGAQLTVTSKEFTEQIVLGQIMGLVFEAAGAHVIDKTSIQGSIGAREAVKSGTADAAYEYTGTGWITYLGHTKPVIDPQEQWRVVRAEDRKNGLVWLPPSKLNNTYALALNPANQKKLGVHTLSDVAALSHKDPGAVTLCVENEFATRNDGLPGMARAYGMQVPSGNVRKMTGGVVYTETKKGTCALGEVFTTDGRIKAMNLQVLADDKHFFPNYNAAPEINAASLKKYPAMAEVLAPVTRALNNTVAQELNRKVDVDGEDPHQVAKDWLLREGFIREG
;
A
#
# COMPACT_ATOMS: atom_id res chain seq x y z
N MET A 1 -36.61 -8.88 -50.99
CA MET A 1 -37.58 -9.94 -51.32
C MET A 1 -37.49 -11.06 -50.26
N ARG A 2 -38.70 -11.37 -49.71
CA ARG A 2 -39.08 -12.56 -48.90
C ARG A 2 -38.41 -12.70 -47.51
N ARG A 3 -39.06 -12.29 -46.43
CA ARG A 3 -40.21 -12.77 -45.65
C ARG A 3 -39.87 -13.96 -44.73
N ALA A 4 -40.08 -13.70 -43.47
CA ALA A 4 -40.16 -14.62 -42.31
C ALA A 4 -41.26 -15.70 -42.47
N PRO A 5 -41.37 -16.66 -41.55
CA PRO A 5 -42.52 -16.57 -40.65
C PRO A 5 -42.28 -16.95 -39.17
N ARG A 6 -43.26 -16.45 -38.41
CA ARG A 6 -43.58 -16.69 -36.99
C ARG A 6 -44.39 -17.99 -36.80
N SER A 7 -44.33 -18.63 -35.61
CA SER A 7 -45.50 -19.29 -34.96
C SER A 7 -45.13 -19.48 -33.46
N ARG A 8 -45.85 -18.83 -32.57
CA ARG A 8 -47.10 -19.07 -31.86
C ARG A 8 -47.08 -20.33 -30.98
N GLY A 9 -47.29 -20.08 -29.67
CA GLY A 9 -47.65 -21.04 -28.63
C GLY A 9 -49.10 -21.63 -28.80
N PRO A 10 -49.74 -22.30 -27.87
CA PRO A 10 -50.23 -21.81 -26.57
C PRO A 10 -50.22 -22.95 -25.47
N GLY A 11 -50.60 -22.71 -24.29
CA GLY A 11 -51.84 -22.55 -23.55
C GLY A 11 -51.86 -23.49 -22.34
N LEU A 12 -52.18 -23.07 -21.18
CA LEU A 12 -53.42 -23.09 -20.40
C LEU A 12 -53.85 -24.42 -19.75
N CYS A 13 -54.30 -24.28 -18.53
CA CYS A 13 -55.35 -24.93 -17.74
C CYS A 13 -54.80 -25.77 -16.56
N SER A 14 -55.05 -25.38 -15.35
CA SER A 14 -56.27 -25.29 -14.51
C SER A 14 -56.51 -26.55 -13.67
N GLY A 15 -56.89 -26.37 -12.39
CA GLY A 15 -57.68 -27.32 -11.65
C GLY A 15 -57.31 -27.42 -10.16
N GLY A 16 -58.05 -26.67 -9.30
CA GLY A 16 -58.17 -27.05 -7.89
C GLY A 16 -59.15 -28.26 -7.73
N PRO A 17 -59.44 -28.76 -6.55
CA PRO A 17 -60.47 -28.14 -5.75
C PRO A 17 -60.25 -28.16 -4.23
N ALA A 18 -61.10 -27.35 -3.57
CA ALA A 18 -61.34 -27.28 -2.16
C ALA A 18 -62.18 -28.43 -1.62
N LEU A 19 -62.10 -28.73 -0.33
CA LEU A 19 -63.18 -29.16 0.58
C LEU A 19 -62.70 -29.22 2.01
N ARG A 20 -63.21 -28.35 2.85
CA ARG A 20 -64.25 -28.47 3.90
C ARG A 20 -63.80 -29.10 5.24
N SER A 21 -63.82 -28.32 6.25
CA SER A 21 -64.73 -28.23 7.41
C SER A 21 -64.43 -29.12 8.60
N GLY A 22 -64.42 -28.47 9.78
CA GLY A 22 -64.59 -29.15 11.07
C GLY A 22 -63.99 -28.35 12.24
N GLY A 23 -64.74 -27.39 12.78
CA GLY A 23 -64.48 -26.93 14.15
C GLY A 23 -65.17 -27.90 15.15
N PRO A 24 -64.88 -27.84 16.43
CA PRO A 24 -65.69 -26.94 17.28
C PRO A 24 -64.92 -26.23 18.44
N ALA A 25 -65.42 -25.10 18.71
CA ALA A 25 -65.70 -24.32 19.92
C ALA A 25 -65.02 -24.60 21.28
N LEU A 26 -64.59 -23.49 21.87
CA LEU A 26 -64.72 -23.02 23.26
C LEU A 26 -64.07 -23.79 24.41
N ARG A 27 -63.08 -23.15 25.04
CA ARG A 27 -63.18 -22.80 26.49
C ARG A 27 -62.23 -21.71 26.88
N ALA A 28 -62.82 -20.60 27.31
CA ALA A 28 -62.14 -19.53 28.01
C ALA A 28 -61.53 -19.99 29.34
N ARG A 29 -60.33 -19.59 29.63
CA ARG A 29 -59.83 -19.48 31.04
C ARG A 29 -59.02 -18.19 31.22
N ARG A 30 -59.34 -17.54 32.29
CA ARG A 30 -59.02 -16.21 32.79
C ARG A 30 -57.48 -16.00 33.01
N PRO A 31 -57.05 -14.73 33.20
CA PRO A 31 -55.68 -14.30 33.08
C PRO A 31 -54.87 -14.46 34.35
N GLY A 32 -53.67 -15.03 34.21
CA GLY A 32 -52.67 -15.07 35.28
C GLY A 32 -51.58 -14.03 34.98
N ARG A 33 -51.35 -13.20 35.97
CA ARG A 33 -50.34 -12.16 36.08
C ARG A 33 -48.92 -12.73 35.78
N CYS A 34 -48.27 -12.25 34.70
CA CYS A 34 -46.84 -12.15 34.57
C CYS A 34 -46.52 -10.95 33.68
N ARG A 35 -46.66 -9.77 34.25
CA ARG A 35 -46.02 -8.54 33.76
C ARG A 35 -44.75 -8.37 34.57
N ALA A 36 -43.64 -8.25 33.89
CA ALA A 36 -42.36 -7.69 34.35
C ALA A 36 -41.12 -8.62 34.17
N VAL A 37 -40.81 -9.04 32.93
CA VAL A 37 -39.41 -9.48 32.59
C VAL A 37 -39.07 -9.25 31.11
N ALA A 38 -39.86 -8.53 30.34
CA ALA A 38 -39.59 -8.34 28.90
C ALA A 38 -39.03 -6.97 28.48
N ALA A 39 -38.59 -6.14 29.48
CA ALA A 39 -38.10 -4.78 29.17
C ALA A 39 -36.58 -4.56 29.36
N ALA A 40 -35.80 -5.62 29.70
CA ALA A 40 -34.36 -5.47 29.96
C ALA A 40 -33.43 -6.10 28.90
N LEU A 41 -33.97 -6.62 27.80
CA LEU A 41 -33.18 -7.28 26.74
C LEU A 41 -33.10 -6.55 25.39
N LEU A 42 -33.70 -5.35 25.28
CA LEU A 42 -33.62 -4.55 24.05
C LEU A 42 -32.66 -3.35 24.09
N ALA A 43 -31.93 -3.12 25.20
CA ALA A 43 -30.96 -2.03 25.33
C ALA A 43 -29.50 -2.47 25.04
N GLY A 44 -29.26 -3.74 24.72
CA GLY A 44 -27.91 -4.29 24.50
C GLY A 44 -27.49 -4.47 23.03
N LEU A 45 -28.32 -4.10 22.04
CA LEU A 45 -28.07 -4.43 20.63
C LEU A 45 -27.80 -3.22 19.71
N LEU A 46 -27.52 -2.04 20.28
CA LEU A 46 -27.20 -0.83 19.51
C LEU A 46 -25.73 -0.37 19.63
N ALA A 47 -24.84 -1.18 20.19
CA ALA A 47 -23.42 -0.88 20.31
C ALA A 47 -22.50 -1.78 19.44
N GLY A 48 -23.06 -2.40 18.40
CA GLY A 48 -22.31 -3.29 17.50
C GLY A 48 -22.44 -2.87 16.05
N GLY A 49 -21.82 -1.75 15.68
CA GLY A 49 -21.88 -1.34 14.30
C GLY A 49 -20.97 -0.19 13.94
N CYS A 50 -19.68 -0.44 13.89
CA CYS A 50 -18.74 0.23 12.99
C CYS A 50 -17.48 -0.62 13.02
N GLY A 51 -17.27 -1.44 12.00
CA GLY A 51 -15.99 -2.05 11.69
C GLY A 51 -15.00 -0.96 11.28
N LEU A 52 -14.67 -0.07 12.22
CA LEU A 52 -13.53 0.81 12.10
C LEU A 52 -12.30 -0.09 12.25
N ILE A 53 -11.43 -0.09 11.26
CA ILE A 53 -10.06 -0.56 11.41
C ILE A 53 -9.49 0.25 12.57
N SER A 54 -9.52 -0.34 13.76
CA SER A 54 -9.03 0.29 14.97
C SER A 54 -7.51 0.26 14.91
N GLY A 55 -6.91 1.42 14.65
CA GLY A 55 -5.48 1.59 14.84
C GLY A 55 -5.11 1.41 16.31
N SER A 56 -3.87 1.02 16.60
CA SER A 56 -3.33 0.95 17.95
C SER A 56 -2.63 2.26 18.31
N ALA A 57 -2.79 2.71 19.57
CA ALA A 57 -2.00 3.83 20.07
C ALA A 57 -0.53 3.42 20.17
N MET A 58 0.38 4.24 19.65
CA MET A 58 1.80 4.12 19.96
C MET A 58 2.01 4.60 21.40
N THR A 59 2.87 3.91 22.14
CA THR A 59 3.05 4.16 23.57
C THR A 59 4.51 4.31 23.98
N ASP A 60 5.37 4.68 23.02
CA ASP A 60 6.78 4.85 23.29
C ASP A 60 7.05 6.10 24.15
N THR A 61 7.91 5.92 25.15
CA THR A 61 8.40 7.05 25.94
C THR A 61 9.66 7.61 25.26
N VAL A 62 9.47 8.41 24.21
CA VAL A 62 10.57 9.01 23.45
C VAL A 62 10.52 10.53 23.50
N ARG A 63 11.68 11.16 23.31
CA ARG A 63 11.87 12.61 23.27
C ARG A 63 12.71 13.01 22.06
N PRO A 64 12.69 14.30 21.65
CA PRO A 64 13.57 14.77 20.59
C PRO A 64 15.03 14.53 20.94
N GLY A 65 15.77 13.94 20.02
CA GLY A 65 17.21 13.76 20.12
C GLY A 65 18.00 14.99 19.64
N PRO A 66 19.34 14.96 19.70
CA PRO A 66 20.18 16.09 19.32
C PRO A 66 20.09 16.48 17.85
N LYS A 67 19.67 15.54 16.97
CA LYS A 67 19.47 15.79 15.54
C LYS A 67 18.01 16.00 15.16
N ALA A 68 17.09 16.14 16.12
CA ALA A 68 15.67 16.37 15.85
C ALA A 68 15.42 17.64 14.99
N GLY A 69 16.24 18.66 15.17
CA GLY A 69 16.23 19.87 14.33
C GLY A 69 15.13 20.87 14.67
N TYR A 70 14.40 20.67 15.77
CA TYR A 70 13.38 21.58 16.30
C TYR A 70 13.46 21.66 17.83
N PRO A 71 13.08 22.80 18.43
CA PRO A 71 13.11 22.97 19.88
C PRO A 71 11.88 22.38 20.55
N GLY A 72 12.06 21.85 21.76
CA GLY A 72 10.96 21.41 22.63
C GLY A 72 10.13 20.27 22.07
N ARG A 73 8.82 20.30 22.35
CA ARG A 73 7.83 19.32 21.88
C ARG A 73 6.66 20.04 21.17
N PRO A 74 6.86 20.47 19.92
CA PRO A 74 5.94 21.39 19.23
C PRO A 74 4.58 20.76 18.86
N LEU A 75 4.42 19.44 18.98
CA LEU A 75 3.17 18.73 18.74
C LEU A 75 2.46 18.30 20.04
N THR A 76 2.84 18.89 21.20
CA THR A 76 2.18 18.57 22.47
C THR A 76 0.67 18.80 22.40
N GLY A 77 -0.10 17.76 22.75
CA GLY A 77 -1.58 17.76 22.68
C GLY A 77 -2.17 17.49 21.31
N ALA A 78 -1.35 17.31 20.27
CA ALA A 78 -1.83 16.85 18.98
C ALA A 78 -2.22 15.36 19.05
N GLN A 79 -3.32 15.00 18.39
CA GLN A 79 -3.67 13.61 18.08
C GLN A 79 -3.45 13.43 16.59
N LEU A 80 -2.58 12.50 16.20
CA LEU A 80 -2.20 12.24 14.83
C LEU A 80 -2.33 10.76 14.50
N THR A 81 -2.92 10.45 13.37
CA THR A 81 -2.99 9.10 12.83
C THR A 81 -2.02 8.98 11.67
N VAL A 82 -1.10 8.02 11.76
CA VAL A 82 -0.13 7.70 10.70
C VAL A 82 -0.57 6.43 9.99
N THR A 83 -0.43 6.40 8.67
CA THR A 83 -0.71 5.22 7.86
C THR A 83 0.45 4.87 6.93
N SER A 84 0.39 3.70 6.31
CA SER A 84 1.30 3.23 5.29
C SER A 84 0.66 2.14 4.43
N LYS A 85 1.30 1.80 3.32
CA LYS A 85 1.00 0.57 2.59
C LYS A 85 1.52 -0.65 3.37
N GLU A 86 1.18 -1.85 2.90
CA GLU A 86 1.40 -3.12 3.58
C GLU A 86 2.81 -3.71 3.48
N PHE A 87 3.67 -3.22 2.59
CA PHE A 87 5.01 -3.78 2.43
C PHE A 87 6.03 -3.15 3.40
N THR A 88 7.07 -3.89 3.68
CA THR A 88 8.04 -3.64 4.76
C THR A 88 8.56 -2.21 4.81
N GLU A 89 9.09 -1.68 3.69
CA GLU A 89 9.63 -0.31 3.67
C GLU A 89 8.59 0.72 4.08
N GLN A 90 7.35 0.58 3.62
CA GLN A 90 6.27 1.49 3.96
C GLN A 90 5.86 1.40 5.43
N ILE A 91 5.83 0.19 6.00
CA ILE A 91 5.56 0.00 7.42
C ILE A 91 6.68 0.66 8.24
N VAL A 92 7.95 0.41 7.93
CA VAL A 92 9.09 1.04 8.61
C VAL A 92 9.05 2.56 8.51
N LEU A 93 8.75 3.12 7.33
CA LEU A 93 8.59 4.57 7.14
C LEU A 93 7.43 5.14 7.95
N GLY A 94 6.32 4.41 8.06
CA GLY A 94 5.19 4.77 8.92
C GLY A 94 5.57 4.78 10.40
N GLN A 95 6.31 3.76 10.86
CA GLN A 95 6.82 3.69 12.24
C GLN A 95 7.81 4.83 12.54
N ILE A 96 8.72 5.13 11.62
CA ILE A 96 9.62 6.30 11.73
C ILE A 96 8.82 7.59 11.90
N MET A 97 7.80 7.81 11.08
CA MET A 97 6.94 9.01 11.14
C MET A 97 6.23 9.10 12.49
N GLY A 98 5.63 8.00 12.95
CA GLY A 98 4.91 7.94 14.21
C GLY A 98 5.81 8.25 15.41
N LEU A 99 6.96 7.59 15.52
CA LEU A 99 7.93 7.79 16.60
C LEU A 99 8.47 9.23 16.65
N VAL A 100 8.70 9.85 15.49
CA VAL A 100 9.14 11.26 15.42
C VAL A 100 8.03 12.20 15.88
N PHE A 101 6.76 11.92 15.56
CA PHE A 101 5.63 12.69 16.07
C PHE A 101 5.43 12.49 17.58
N GLU A 102 5.59 11.28 18.13
CA GLU A 102 5.56 11.04 19.56
C GLU A 102 6.67 11.79 20.31
N ALA A 103 7.89 11.73 19.78
CA ALA A 103 9.01 12.49 20.35
C ALA A 103 8.69 14.00 20.40
N ALA A 104 8.02 14.54 19.36
CA ALA A 104 7.56 15.92 19.30
C ALA A 104 6.35 16.22 20.18
N GLY A 105 5.77 15.25 20.86
CA GLY A 105 4.70 15.42 21.85
C GLY A 105 3.30 15.06 21.41
N ALA A 106 3.14 14.52 20.21
CA ALA A 106 1.84 14.05 19.75
C ALA A 106 1.43 12.73 20.46
N HIS A 107 0.12 12.51 20.53
CA HIS A 107 -0.45 11.18 20.72
C HIS A 107 -0.68 10.57 19.35
N VAL A 108 -0.01 9.47 19.03
CA VAL A 108 -0.02 8.88 17.72
C VAL A 108 -0.86 7.60 17.69
N ILE A 109 -1.70 7.49 16.67
CA ILE A 109 -2.45 6.28 16.34
C ILE A 109 -1.81 5.66 15.11
N ASP A 110 -1.31 4.44 15.27
CA ASP A 110 -0.76 3.62 14.18
C ASP A 110 -1.89 2.95 13.41
N LYS A 111 -2.01 3.28 12.13
CA LYS A 111 -2.84 2.60 11.13
C LYS A 111 -1.99 2.21 9.92
N THR A 112 -0.76 1.80 10.15
CA THR A 112 0.12 1.30 9.08
C THR A 112 -0.41 -0.01 8.49
N SER A 113 0.20 -0.45 7.37
CA SER A 113 -0.14 -1.72 6.70
C SER A 113 -1.54 -1.76 6.05
N ILE A 114 -1.99 -0.65 5.45
CA ILE A 114 -3.20 -0.65 4.61
C ILE A 114 -2.89 -1.30 3.26
N GLN A 115 -3.78 -2.20 2.83
CA GLN A 115 -3.62 -2.91 1.58
C GLN A 115 -3.72 -1.97 0.36
N GLY A 116 -2.66 -1.93 -0.42
CA GLY A 116 -2.55 -1.25 -1.71
C GLY A 116 -2.44 0.28 -1.64
N SER A 117 -1.92 0.84 -2.72
CA SER A 117 -1.66 2.28 -2.84
C SER A 117 -2.92 3.14 -2.73
N ILE A 118 -4.04 2.69 -3.33
CA ILE A 118 -5.29 3.46 -3.31
C ILE A 118 -5.87 3.53 -1.89
N GLY A 119 -5.83 2.42 -1.13
CA GLY A 119 -6.33 2.38 0.24
C GLY A 119 -5.58 3.33 1.16
N ALA A 120 -4.25 3.30 1.13
CA ALA A 120 -3.41 4.18 1.94
C ALA A 120 -3.62 5.67 1.59
N ARG A 121 -3.68 5.99 0.27
CA ARG A 121 -3.96 7.36 -0.17
C ARG A 121 -5.33 7.88 0.28
N GLU A 122 -6.38 7.08 0.10
CA GLU A 122 -7.74 7.51 0.50
C GLU A 122 -7.84 7.71 2.02
N ALA A 123 -7.07 6.98 2.83
CA ALA A 123 -7.00 7.21 4.26
C ALA A 123 -6.46 8.61 4.59
N VAL A 124 -5.40 9.07 3.91
CA VAL A 124 -4.85 10.42 4.11
C VAL A 124 -5.77 11.48 3.52
N LYS A 125 -6.28 11.27 2.30
CA LYS A 125 -7.14 12.22 1.60
C LYS A 125 -8.45 12.49 2.34
N SER A 126 -9.08 11.45 2.88
CA SER A 126 -10.32 11.57 3.66
C SER A 126 -10.12 12.14 5.07
N GLY A 127 -8.88 12.22 5.55
CA GLY A 127 -8.56 12.60 6.92
C GLY A 127 -8.78 11.46 7.95
N THR A 128 -8.96 10.22 7.49
CA THR A 128 -8.94 9.03 8.36
C THR A 128 -7.53 8.76 8.91
N ALA A 129 -6.52 9.17 8.16
CA ALA A 129 -5.15 9.32 8.60
C ALA A 129 -4.67 10.76 8.32
N ASP A 130 -3.75 11.26 9.13
CA ASP A 130 -3.20 12.61 8.99
C ASP A 130 -2.03 12.66 8.03
N ALA A 131 -1.21 11.61 7.99
CA ALA A 131 0.02 11.55 7.20
C ALA A 131 0.46 10.14 6.85
N ALA A 132 1.21 10.03 5.76
CA ALA A 132 1.96 8.86 5.33
C ALA A 132 3.24 9.28 4.61
N TYR A 133 4.19 8.36 4.45
CA TYR A 133 5.17 8.49 3.38
C TYR A 133 4.57 7.92 2.09
N GLU A 134 4.71 8.68 1.01
CA GLU A 134 4.26 8.25 -0.30
C GLU A 134 5.33 8.55 -1.35
N TYR A 135 5.28 7.87 -2.50
CA TYR A 135 6.31 7.99 -3.54
C TYR A 135 5.86 8.92 -4.66
N THR A 136 6.73 9.84 -5.04
CA THR A 136 6.43 10.86 -6.07
C THR A 136 6.05 10.25 -7.43
N GLY A 137 6.62 9.10 -7.80
CA GLY A 137 6.26 8.37 -9.03
C GLY A 137 4.84 7.82 -8.99
N THR A 138 4.45 7.22 -7.85
CA THR A 138 3.08 6.74 -7.63
C THR A 138 2.10 7.91 -7.67
N GLY A 139 2.43 9.03 -7.01
CA GLY A 139 1.64 10.26 -7.09
C GLY A 139 1.40 10.72 -8.52
N TRP A 140 2.45 10.78 -9.31
CA TRP A 140 2.38 11.27 -10.70
C TRP A 140 1.61 10.34 -11.63
N ILE A 141 1.98 9.05 -11.67
CA ILE A 141 1.41 8.10 -12.63
C ILE A 141 0.07 7.55 -12.17
N THR A 142 0.01 7.05 -10.92
CA THR A 142 -1.16 6.30 -10.46
C THR A 142 -2.28 7.21 -9.98
N TYR A 143 -1.95 8.24 -9.19
CA TYR A 143 -2.98 9.07 -8.57
C TYR A 143 -3.43 10.24 -9.45
N LEU A 144 -2.50 10.84 -10.18
CA LEU A 144 -2.79 11.99 -11.04
C LEU A 144 -3.03 11.57 -12.51
N GLY A 145 -2.81 10.29 -12.86
CA GLY A 145 -3.19 9.70 -14.14
C GLY A 145 -2.27 10.03 -15.31
N HIS A 146 -1.06 10.54 -15.04
CA HIS A 146 -0.09 10.82 -16.08
C HIS A 146 0.53 9.53 -16.64
N THR A 147 0.94 9.54 -17.90
CA THR A 147 1.49 8.37 -18.60
C THR A 147 2.98 8.48 -18.92
N LYS A 148 3.55 9.67 -18.76
CA LYS A 148 4.98 9.93 -19.03
C LYS A 148 5.68 10.28 -17.72
N PRO A 149 6.82 9.64 -17.40
CA PRO A 149 7.61 9.99 -16.23
C PRO A 149 8.19 11.40 -16.36
N VAL A 150 8.42 12.05 -15.22
CA VAL A 150 9.25 13.25 -15.12
C VAL A 150 10.62 12.79 -14.65
N ILE A 151 11.66 13.04 -15.45
CA ILE A 151 12.99 12.45 -15.21
C ILE A 151 13.72 13.13 -14.04
N ASP A 152 13.61 14.45 -13.93
CA ASP A 152 14.21 15.16 -12.80
C ASP A 152 13.38 14.95 -11.52
N PRO A 153 13.98 14.40 -10.44
CA PRO A 153 13.24 14.08 -9.22
C PRO A 153 12.65 15.30 -8.51
N GLN A 154 13.32 16.45 -8.59
CA GLN A 154 12.84 17.68 -7.95
C GLN A 154 11.69 18.29 -8.73
N GLU A 155 11.77 18.24 -10.06
CA GLU A 155 10.66 18.68 -10.90
C GLU A 155 9.46 17.76 -10.74
N GLN A 156 9.64 16.44 -10.70
CA GLN A 156 8.57 15.49 -10.44
C GLN A 156 7.84 15.79 -9.12
N TRP A 157 8.59 16.01 -8.04
CA TRP A 157 7.99 16.42 -6.78
C TRP A 157 7.22 17.74 -6.89
N ARG A 158 7.77 18.76 -7.57
CA ARG A 158 7.11 20.06 -7.74
C ARG A 158 5.77 19.95 -8.45
N VAL A 159 5.71 19.17 -9.54
CA VAL A 159 4.47 19.01 -10.32
C VAL A 159 3.45 18.18 -9.55
N VAL A 160 3.86 17.10 -8.88
CA VAL A 160 2.98 16.31 -8.00
C VAL A 160 2.41 17.18 -6.89
N ARG A 161 3.27 17.91 -6.16
CA ARG A 161 2.86 18.82 -5.09
C ARG A 161 1.89 19.89 -5.57
N ALA A 162 2.15 20.47 -6.73
CA ALA A 162 1.32 21.54 -7.29
C ALA A 162 -0.06 21.03 -7.68
N GLU A 163 -0.10 19.88 -8.35
CA GLU A 163 -1.34 19.32 -8.87
C GLU A 163 -2.21 18.66 -7.78
N ASP A 164 -1.58 17.98 -6.83
CA ASP A 164 -2.29 17.22 -5.80
C ASP A 164 -2.89 18.07 -4.67
N ARG A 165 -2.50 19.35 -4.59
CA ARG A 165 -3.15 20.32 -3.67
C ARG A 165 -4.66 20.42 -3.87
N LYS A 166 -5.16 20.24 -5.09
CA LYS A 166 -6.61 20.23 -5.38
C LYS A 166 -7.34 19.06 -4.71
N ASN A 167 -6.61 18.00 -4.36
CA ASN A 167 -7.14 16.83 -3.67
C ASN A 167 -7.05 16.95 -2.13
N GLY A 168 -6.63 18.12 -1.62
CA GLY A 168 -6.48 18.35 -0.17
C GLY A 168 -5.24 17.70 0.44
N LEU A 169 -4.22 17.40 -0.37
CA LEU A 169 -2.97 16.77 0.04
C LEU A 169 -1.78 17.72 -0.11
N VAL A 170 -0.86 17.66 0.84
CA VAL A 170 0.37 18.45 0.84
C VAL A 170 1.56 17.50 0.84
N TRP A 171 2.37 17.57 -0.21
CA TRP A 171 3.62 16.84 -0.33
C TRP A 171 4.77 17.69 0.19
N LEU A 172 5.39 17.29 1.29
CA LEU A 172 6.61 17.92 1.80
C LEU A 172 7.82 17.56 0.92
N PRO A 173 8.99 18.24 1.09
CA PRO A 173 10.18 17.89 0.32
C PRO A 173 10.55 16.43 0.44
N PRO A 174 10.89 15.75 -0.69
CA PRO A 174 11.18 14.34 -0.69
C PRO A 174 12.57 14.02 -0.12
N SER A 175 12.72 12.78 0.28
CA SER A 175 14.00 12.16 0.62
C SER A 175 14.82 11.85 -0.64
N LYS A 176 16.08 11.40 -0.44
CA LYS A 176 16.90 10.77 -1.49
C LYS A 176 16.59 9.29 -1.69
N LEU A 177 15.72 8.70 -0.86
CA LEU A 177 15.25 7.34 -1.03
C LEU A 177 14.39 7.27 -2.29
N ASN A 178 14.84 6.47 -3.28
CA ASN A 178 14.14 6.22 -4.54
C ASN A 178 13.88 4.72 -4.67
N ASN A 179 12.67 4.32 -4.33
CA ASN A 179 12.23 2.91 -4.37
C ASN A 179 11.63 2.56 -5.74
N THR A 180 12.49 2.53 -6.77
CA THR A 180 12.04 2.22 -8.13
C THR A 180 11.84 0.73 -8.35
N TYR A 181 10.95 0.38 -9.28
CA TYR A 181 10.80 -0.98 -9.77
C TYR A 181 11.98 -1.43 -10.62
N ALA A 182 12.23 -2.74 -10.62
CA ALA A 182 13.12 -3.40 -11.56
C ALA A 182 12.67 -4.84 -11.80
N LEU A 183 13.23 -5.49 -12.81
CA LEU A 183 13.21 -6.95 -12.92
C LEU A 183 14.53 -7.51 -12.41
N ALA A 184 14.46 -8.65 -11.73
CA ALA A 184 15.62 -9.38 -11.26
C ALA A 184 15.49 -10.87 -11.58
N LEU A 185 16.60 -11.58 -11.57
CA LEU A 185 16.66 -13.02 -11.76
C LEU A 185 17.76 -13.64 -10.88
N ASN A 186 17.69 -14.94 -10.65
CA ASN A 186 18.73 -15.65 -9.94
C ASN A 186 19.97 -15.90 -10.83
N PRO A 187 21.15 -16.18 -10.27
CA PRO A 187 22.39 -16.40 -11.05
C PRO A 187 22.30 -17.52 -12.08
N ALA A 188 21.52 -18.56 -11.82
CA ALA A 188 21.37 -19.66 -12.78
C ALA A 188 20.59 -19.22 -14.02
N ASN A 189 19.49 -18.47 -13.83
CA ASN A 189 18.72 -17.89 -14.92
C ASN A 189 19.51 -16.79 -15.65
N GLN A 190 20.29 -15.97 -14.92
CA GLN A 190 21.20 -15.00 -15.53
C GLN A 190 22.17 -15.68 -16.52
N LYS A 191 22.84 -16.74 -16.07
CA LYS A 191 23.75 -17.52 -16.92
C LYS A 191 23.06 -18.18 -18.09
N LYS A 192 21.84 -18.71 -17.88
CA LYS A 192 21.06 -19.41 -18.91
C LYS A 192 20.53 -18.46 -19.99
N LEU A 193 19.99 -17.31 -19.60
CA LEU A 193 19.29 -16.39 -20.48
C LEU A 193 20.20 -15.31 -21.06
N GLY A 194 21.29 -14.97 -20.40
CA GLY A 194 22.25 -13.95 -20.85
C GLY A 194 21.69 -12.54 -20.94
N VAL A 195 20.64 -12.22 -20.17
CA VAL A 195 19.98 -10.90 -20.18
C VAL A 195 20.52 -10.01 -19.07
N HIS A 196 20.78 -8.75 -19.36
CA HIS A 196 21.32 -7.73 -18.44
C HIS A 196 20.46 -6.47 -18.36
N THR A 197 19.65 -6.24 -19.37
CA THR A 197 18.79 -5.06 -19.52
C THR A 197 17.34 -5.48 -19.79
N LEU A 198 16.41 -4.54 -19.60
CA LEU A 198 15.01 -4.75 -20.01
C LEU A 198 14.88 -4.87 -21.53
N SER A 199 15.76 -4.23 -22.33
CA SER A 199 15.81 -4.42 -23.79
C SER A 199 16.22 -5.84 -24.17
N ASP A 200 17.12 -6.48 -23.40
CA ASP A 200 17.48 -7.88 -23.64
C ASP A 200 16.28 -8.81 -23.39
N VAL A 201 15.53 -8.56 -22.33
CA VAL A 201 14.28 -9.30 -22.05
C VAL A 201 13.27 -9.11 -23.18
N ALA A 202 13.16 -7.91 -23.72
CA ALA A 202 12.28 -7.65 -24.86
C ALA A 202 12.72 -8.45 -26.08
N ALA A 203 14.01 -8.45 -26.42
CA ALA A 203 14.54 -9.26 -27.53
C ALA A 203 14.30 -10.77 -27.31
N LEU A 204 14.53 -11.26 -26.08
CA LEU A 204 14.26 -12.66 -25.71
C LEU A 204 12.77 -12.99 -25.85
N SER A 205 11.86 -12.09 -25.48
CA SER A 205 10.42 -12.29 -25.54
C SER A 205 9.89 -12.51 -26.97
N HIS A 206 10.58 -11.98 -27.97
CA HIS A 206 10.27 -12.23 -29.39
C HIS A 206 10.89 -13.52 -29.92
N LYS A 207 12.12 -13.84 -29.45
CA LYS A 207 12.86 -15.03 -29.89
C LYS A 207 12.32 -16.31 -29.27
N ASP A 208 12.05 -16.29 -27.96
CA ASP A 208 11.55 -17.39 -27.17
C ASP A 208 10.59 -16.86 -26.09
N PRO A 209 9.31 -16.60 -26.44
CA PRO A 209 8.33 -16.10 -25.48
C PRO A 209 8.16 -17.01 -24.26
N GLY A 210 8.37 -18.33 -24.40
CA GLY A 210 8.26 -19.30 -23.33
C GLY A 210 9.34 -19.17 -22.26
N ALA A 211 10.50 -18.62 -22.60
CA ALA A 211 11.58 -18.36 -21.66
C ALA A 211 11.32 -17.16 -20.73
N VAL A 212 10.42 -16.23 -21.14
CA VAL A 212 10.09 -15.03 -20.33
C VAL A 212 8.90 -15.32 -19.44
N THR A 213 9.15 -15.89 -18.27
CA THR A 213 8.14 -16.10 -17.22
C THR A 213 8.38 -15.11 -16.08
N LEU A 214 7.32 -14.45 -15.60
CA LEU A 214 7.38 -13.36 -14.64
C LEU A 214 6.62 -13.70 -13.36
N CYS A 215 7.28 -13.58 -12.21
CA CYS A 215 6.64 -13.47 -10.91
C CYS A 215 6.50 -11.98 -10.58
N VAL A 216 5.29 -11.51 -10.32
CA VAL A 216 5.01 -10.09 -10.12
C VAL A 216 3.98 -9.88 -9.03
N GLU A 217 4.03 -8.72 -8.38
CA GLU A 217 3.02 -8.28 -7.46
C GLU A 217 1.71 -7.89 -8.17
N ASN A 218 0.59 -7.97 -7.43
CA ASN A 218 -0.73 -7.68 -7.99
C ASN A 218 -0.86 -6.25 -8.52
N GLU A 219 -0.33 -5.25 -7.82
CA GLU A 219 -0.34 -3.85 -8.27
C GLU A 219 0.52 -3.69 -9.53
N PHE A 220 1.77 -4.16 -9.51
CA PHE A 220 2.67 -4.08 -10.66
C PHE A 220 2.07 -4.72 -11.92
N ALA A 221 1.33 -5.82 -11.75
CA ALA A 221 0.69 -6.51 -12.86
C ALA A 221 -0.38 -5.67 -13.59
N THR A 222 -0.88 -4.58 -13.00
CA THR A 222 -2.03 -3.81 -13.50
C THR A 222 -1.78 -2.33 -13.70
N ARG A 223 -0.77 -1.77 -13.06
CA ARG A 223 -0.45 -0.33 -13.10
C ARG A 223 0.13 0.10 -14.45
N ASN A 224 -0.10 1.37 -14.82
CA ASN A 224 0.48 1.96 -16.05
C ASN A 224 2.01 2.08 -15.97
N ASP A 225 2.58 2.26 -14.78
CA ASP A 225 4.01 2.26 -14.49
C ASP A 225 4.54 0.87 -14.07
N GLY A 226 3.73 -0.17 -14.22
CA GLY A 226 4.07 -1.57 -13.96
C GLY A 226 4.21 -2.38 -15.26
N LEU A 227 3.87 -3.69 -15.18
CA LEU A 227 4.05 -4.64 -16.28
C LEU A 227 3.42 -4.20 -17.61
N PRO A 228 2.15 -3.71 -17.67
CA PRO A 228 1.56 -3.31 -18.94
C PRO A 228 2.29 -2.14 -19.62
N GLY A 229 2.72 -1.16 -18.83
CA GLY A 229 3.48 0.00 -19.35
C GLY A 229 4.88 -0.38 -19.78
N MET A 230 5.59 -1.15 -18.94
CA MET A 230 6.93 -1.67 -19.26
C MET A 230 6.91 -2.50 -20.54
N ALA A 231 5.96 -3.42 -20.67
CA ALA A 231 5.82 -4.24 -21.89
C ALA A 231 5.62 -3.38 -23.14
N ARG A 232 4.77 -2.35 -23.07
CA ARG A 232 4.59 -1.41 -24.19
C ARG A 232 5.85 -0.61 -24.50
N ALA A 233 6.52 -0.05 -23.49
CA ALA A 233 7.69 0.82 -23.66
C ALA A 233 8.88 0.06 -24.28
N TYR A 234 9.04 -1.19 -23.90
CA TYR A 234 10.12 -2.05 -24.39
C TYR A 234 9.71 -2.90 -25.61
N GLY A 235 8.42 -2.96 -25.93
CA GLY A 235 7.91 -3.83 -26.99
C GLY A 235 7.97 -5.31 -26.63
N MET A 236 7.86 -5.64 -25.33
CA MET A 236 7.91 -7.03 -24.86
C MET A 236 6.65 -7.81 -25.21
N GLN A 237 6.82 -9.06 -25.63
CA GLN A 237 5.74 -10.03 -25.77
C GLN A 237 5.69 -10.93 -24.54
N VAL A 238 4.76 -10.65 -23.62
CA VAL A 238 4.57 -11.44 -22.40
C VAL A 238 3.18 -12.08 -22.43
N PRO A 239 3.07 -13.35 -22.84
CA PRO A 239 1.80 -14.09 -22.78
C PRO A 239 1.26 -14.12 -21.35
N SER A 240 -0.05 -13.97 -21.17
CA SER A 240 -0.69 -13.94 -19.86
C SER A 240 -0.42 -15.20 -19.02
N GLY A 241 -0.30 -16.37 -19.67
CA GLY A 241 0.07 -17.63 -19.03
C GLY A 241 1.49 -17.65 -18.44
N ASN A 242 2.36 -16.70 -18.83
CA ASN A 242 3.72 -16.56 -18.32
C ASN A 242 3.81 -15.63 -17.11
N VAL A 243 2.71 -14.99 -16.70
CA VAL A 243 2.67 -14.06 -15.58
C VAL A 243 2.03 -14.73 -14.37
N ARG A 244 2.78 -14.84 -13.29
CA ARG A 244 2.32 -15.35 -11.99
C ARG A 244 2.21 -14.19 -11.02
N LYS A 245 0.97 -13.90 -10.61
CA LYS A 245 0.69 -12.85 -9.62
C LYS A 245 0.78 -13.42 -8.21
N MET A 246 1.45 -12.70 -7.32
CA MET A 246 1.64 -13.12 -5.93
C MET A 246 1.88 -11.91 -5.02
N THR A 247 1.99 -12.13 -3.73
CA THR A 247 2.36 -11.06 -2.78
C THR A 247 3.85 -10.73 -2.89
N GLY A 248 4.23 -9.47 -2.59
CA GLY A 248 5.58 -8.96 -2.80
C GLY A 248 6.69 -9.84 -2.23
N GLY A 249 6.61 -10.25 -0.97
CA GLY A 249 7.62 -11.12 -0.35
C GLY A 249 7.81 -12.47 -1.05
N VAL A 250 6.72 -13.04 -1.59
CA VAL A 250 6.76 -14.33 -2.31
C VAL A 250 7.46 -14.19 -3.66
N VAL A 251 7.36 -13.03 -4.32
CA VAL A 251 8.06 -12.78 -5.61
C VAL A 251 9.55 -13.05 -5.48
N TYR A 252 10.20 -12.53 -4.45
CA TYR A 252 11.65 -12.73 -4.23
C TYR A 252 12.02 -14.19 -4.05
N THR A 253 11.26 -14.90 -3.22
CA THR A 253 11.49 -16.34 -2.95
C THR A 253 11.31 -17.19 -4.19
N GLU A 254 10.26 -16.96 -4.96
CA GLU A 254 9.96 -17.73 -6.17
C GLU A 254 10.93 -17.38 -7.32
N THR A 255 11.41 -16.14 -7.39
CA THR A 255 12.49 -15.73 -8.31
C THR A 255 13.80 -16.41 -7.94
N LYS A 256 14.16 -16.44 -6.63
CA LYS A 256 15.34 -17.15 -6.14
C LYS A 256 15.31 -18.63 -6.47
N LYS A 257 14.18 -19.31 -6.32
CA LYS A 257 13.98 -20.72 -6.66
C LYS A 257 14.01 -20.99 -8.17
N GLY A 258 13.78 -19.96 -9.01
CA GLY A 258 13.68 -20.14 -10.47
C GLY A 258 12.30 -20.61 -10.91
N THR A 259 11.26 -20.49 -10.07
CA THR A 259 9.87 -20.78 -10.45
C THR A 259 9.40 -19.89 -11.59
N CYS A 260 9.86 -18.63 -11.59
CA CYS A 260 9.81 -17.73 -12.73
C CYS A 260 11.24 -17.42 -13.18
N ALA A 261 11.41 -17.14 -14.47
CA ALA A 261 12.68 -16.73 -15.02
C ALA A 261 13.14 -15.38 -14.44
N LEU A 262 12.18 -14.50 -14.24
CA LEU A 262 12.35 -13.12 -13.76
C LEU A 262 11.32 -12.83 -12.66
N GLY A 263 11.67 -11.95 -11.73
CA GLY A 263 10.76 -11.41 -10.73
C GLY A 263 10.80 -9.90 -10.71
N GLU A 264 9.67 -9.28 -10.46
CA GLU A 264 9.61 -7.86 -10.15
C GLU A 264 10.17 -7.62 -8.75
N VAL A 265 10.98 -6.58 -8.60
CA VAL A 265 11.61 -6.21 -7.34
C VAL A 265 11.58 -4.69 -7.13
N PHE A 266 11.67 -4.29 -5.87
CA PHE A 266 11.96 -2.91 -5.49
C PHE A 266 13.45 -2.74 -5.23
N THR A 267 14.10 -1.74 -5.85
CA THR A 267 15.57 -1.58 -5.77
C THR A 267 16.11 -1.31 -4.36
N THR A 268 15.28 -0.92 -3.43
CA THR A 268 15.64 -0.70 -2.02
C THR A 268 15.43 -1.93 -1.13
N ASP A 269 15.02 -3.06 -1.70
CA ASP A 269 14.72 -4.27 -0.94
C ASP A 269 15.98 -5.05 -0.56
N GLY A 270 16.15 -5.32 0.72
CA GLY A 270 17.32 -6.02 1.26
C GLY A 270 17.44 -7.48 0.81
N ARG A 271 16.34 -8.11 0.41
CA ARG A 271 16.29 -9.49 -0.10
C ARG A 271 17.05 -9.66 -1.42
N ILE A 272 17.18 -8.60 -2.23
CA ILE A 272 17.97 -8.64 -3.47
C ILE A 272 19.38 -9.16 -3.18
N LYS A 273 20.06 -8.50 -2.23
CA LYS A 273 21.43 -8.88 -1.83
C LYS A 273 21.46 -10.21 -1.09
N ALA A 274 20.57 -10.42 -0.13
CA ALA A 274 20.51 -11.63 0.69
C ALA A 274 20.25 -12.89 -0.16
N MET A 275 19.47 -12.78 -1.22
CA MET A 275 19.16 -13.89 -2.12
C MET A 275 20.07 -13.94 -3.37
N ASN A 276 21.06 -13.03 -3.47
CA ASN A 276 21.96 -12.90 -4.61
C ASN A 276 21.21 -12.76 -5.94
N LEU A 277 20.15 -11.95 -5.97
CA LEU A 277 19.41 -11.66 -7.19
C LEU A 277 20.17 -10.62 -8.04
N GLN A 278 20.15 -10.82 -9.35
CA GLN A 278 20.76 -9.91 -10.31
C GLN A 278 19.69 -8.99 -10.88
N VAL A 279 19.82 -7.71 -10.60
CA VAL A 279 18.88 -6.67 -11.09
C VAL A 279 19.22 -6.28 -12.51
N LEU A 280 18.21 -6.22 -13.38
CA LEU A 280 18.38 -5.77 -14.77
C LEU A 280 18.31 -4.25 -14.85
N ALA A 281 19.10 -3.68 -15.78
CA ALA A 281 19.08 -2.25 -16.04
C ALA A 281 17.81 -1.84 -16.81
N ASP A 282 17.17 -0.76 -16.37
CA ASP A 282 16.12 -0.04 -17.12
C ASP A 282 16.78 0.92 -18.11
N ASP A 283 17.27 0.38 -19.23
CA ASP A 283 18.11 1.08 -20.22
C ASP A 283 17.34 2.12 -21.06
N LYS A 284 16.01 2.12 -21.02
CA LYS A 284 15.18 3.16 -21.62
C LYS A 284 14.60 4.16 -20.60
N HIS A 285 14.95 4.04 -19.34
CA HIS A 285 14.45 4.90 -18.24
C HIS A 285 12.91 4.99 -18.22
N PHE A 286 12.27 3.83 -18.31
CA PHE A 286 10.82 3.74 -18.29
C PHE A 286 10.23 4.06 -16.90
N PHE A 287 10.85 3.54 -15.84
CA PHE A 287 10.35 3.75 -14.51
C PHE A 287 10.60 5.18 -14.04
N PRO A 288 9.58 5.86 -13.46
CA PRO A 288 9.77 7.18 -12.86
C PRO A 288 10.63 7.11 -11.60
N ASN A 289 10.99 8.27 -11.07
CA ASN A 289 11.57 8.36 -9.73
C ASN A 289 10.47 8.14 -8.68
N TYR A 290 10.73 7.23 -7.74
CA TYR A 290 9.84 6.95 -6.61
C TYR A 290 10.47 7.48 -5.30
N ASN A 291 10.74 8.79 -5.26
CA ASN A 291 11.28 9.40 -4.06
C ASN A 291 10.23 9.46 -2.95
N ALA A 292 10.55 8.87 -1.80
CA ALA A 292 9.67 8.91 -0.64
C ALA A 292 9.56 10.34 -0.09
N ALA A 293 8.35 10.83 0.06
CA ALA A 293 8.02 12.15 0.58
C ALA A 293 6.87 12.04 1.59
N PRO A 294 6.87 12.85 2.66
CA PRO A 294 5.69 12.93 3.52
C PRO A 294 4.51 13.53 2.73
N GLU A 295 3.41 12.78 2.66
CA GLU A 295 2.10 13.20 2.17
C GLU A 295 1.21 13.47 3.38
N ILE A 296 0.68 14.67 3.51
CA ILE A 296 -0.08 15.10 4.68
C ILE A 296 -1.44 15.64 4.25
N ASN A 297 -2.47 15.31 5.01
CA ASN A 297 -3.78 15.93 4.86
C ASN A 297 -3.68 17.44 5.11
N ALA A 298 -4.21 18.26 4.19
CA ALA A 298 -4.05 19.71 4.26
C ALA A 298 -4.71 20.34 5.51
N ALA A 299 -5.84 19.77 5.97
CA ALA A 299 -6.50 20.25 7.19
C ALA A 299 -5.66 19.91 8.44
N SER A 300 -5.07 18.72 8.49
CA SER A 300 -4.17 18.31 9.57
C SER A 300 -2.92 19.19 9.62
N LEU A 301 -2.28 19.46 8.47
CA LEU A 301 -1.12 20.35 8.42
C LEU A 301 -1.48 21.79 8.80
N LYS A 302 -2.65 22.29 8.41
CA LYS A 302 -3.14 23.60 8.83
C LYS A 302 -3.36 23.66 10.35
N LYS A 303 -3.88 22.59 10.94
CA LYS A 303 -4.12 22.49 12.39
C LYS A 303 -2.82 22.34 13.18
N TYR A 304 -1.88 21.57 12.66
CA TYR A 304 -0.61 21.22 13.29
C TYR A 304 0.58 21.52 12.37
N PRO A 305 0.92 22.81 12.10
CA PRO A 305 1.93 23.17 11.10
C PRO A 305 3.35 22.67 11.44
N ALA A 306 3.63 22.42 12.72
CA ALA A 306 4.89 21.84 13.17
C ALA A 306 5.18 20.45 12.60
N MET A 307 4.20 19.72 12.05
CA MET A 307 4.42 18.43 11.37
C MET A 307 5.49 18.53 10.30
N ALA A 308 5.52 19.64 9.54
CA ALA A 308 6.49 19.83 8.46
C ALA A 308 7.92 19.98 8.99
N GLU A 309 8.11 20.77 10.05
CA GLU A 309 9.40 20.98 10.69
C GLU A 309 9.93 19.69 11.33
N VAL A 310 9.07 18.99 12.03
CA VAL A 310 9.37 17.74 12.74
C VAL A 310 9.83 16.63 11.80
N LEU A 311 9.22 16.50 10.62
CA LEU A 311 9.56 15.46 9.64
C LEU A 311 10.79 15.80 8.79
N ALA A 312 11.13 17.06 8.62
CA ALA A 312 12.16 17.49 7.66
C ALA A 312 13.56 16.88 7.93
N PRO A 313 14.08 16.82 9.18
CA PRO A 313 15.40 16.25 9.45
C PRO A 313 15.49 14.74 9.10
N VAL A 314 14.53 13.95 9.55
CA VAL A 314 14.52 12.52 9.31
C VAL A 314 14.30 12.21 7.83
N THR A 315 13.41 12.94 7.14
CA THR A 315 13.20 12.75 5.70
C THR A 315 14.48 13.01 4.90
N ARG A 316 15.26 14.02 5.23
CA ARG A 316 16.55 14.28 4.57
C ARG A 316 17.60 13.19 4.78
N ALA A 317 17.54 12.45 5.87
CA ALA A 317 18.47 11.36 6.18
C ALA A 317 18.14 10.07 5.42
N LEU A 318 16.88 9.89 5.01
CA LEU A 318 16.46 8.70 4.26
C LEU A 318 17.07 8.68 2.85
N ASN A 319 17.67 7.55 2.50
CA ASN A 319 18.25 7.25 1.19
C ASN A 319 18.24 5.73 0.94
N ASN A 320 18.63 5.30 -0.26
CA ASN A 320 18.55 3.88 -0.63
C ASN A 320 19.37 2.97 0.29
N THR A 321 20.55 3.41 0.74
CA THR A 321 21.39 2.60 1.64
C THR A 321 20.73 2.38 3.00
N VAL A 322 20.16 3.44 3.56
CA VAL A 322 19.38 3.35 4.81
C VAL A 322 18.19 2.43 4.63
N ALA A 323 17.40 2.61 3.56
CA ALA A 323 16.23 1.78 3.30
C ALA A 323 16.61 0.30 3.15
N GLN A 324 17.65 -0.02 2.38
CA GLN A 324 18.13 -1.40 2.22
C GLN A 324 18.56 -2.03 3.55
N GLU A 325 19.21 -1.26 4.43
CA GLU A 325 19.59 -1.75 5.76
C GLU A 325 18.36 -2.06 6.61
N LEU A 326 17.40 -1.11 6.70
CA LEU A 326 16.20 -1.27 7.51
C LEU A 326 15.31 -2.41 6.97
N ASN A 327 15.08 -2.45 5.67
CA ASN A 327 14.31 -3.51 5.02
C ASN A 327 14.94 -4.89 5.23
N ARG A 328 16.28 -4.99 5.16
CA ARG A 328 17.00 -6.25 5.41
C ARG A 328 16.78 -6.76 6.83
N LYS A 329 16.82 -5.88 7.83
CA LYS A 329 16.59 -6.26 9.23
C LYS A 329 15.22 -6.89 9.43
N VAL A 330 14.18 -6.34 8.78
CA VAL A 330 12.83 -6.89 8.86
C VAL A 330 12.69 -8.15 7.99
N ASP A 331 12.99 -8.05 6.69
CA ASP A 331 12.66 -9.10 5.72
C ASP A 331 13.60 -10.31 5.76
N VAL A 332 14.82 -10.16 6.26
CA VAL A 332 15.85 -11.21 6.29
C VAL A 332 16.16 -11.65 7.70
N ASP A 333 16.36 -10.69 8.61
CA ASP A 333 16.72 -11.00 9.98
C ASP A 333 15.48 -11.26 10.87
N GLY A 334 14.25 -10.90 10.40
CA GLY A 334 12.97 -11.14 11.09
C GLY A 334 12.74 -10.20 12.27
N GLU A 335 13.40 -9.04 12.30
CA GLU A 335 13.20 -8.03 13.34
C GLU A 335 11.85 -7.34 13.18
N ASP A 336 11.29 -6.86 14.29
CA ASP A 336 10.03 -6.11 14.28
C ASP A 336 10.21 -4.74 13.61
N PRO A 337 9.34 -4.32 12.67
CA PRO A 337 9.47 -3.04 11.95
C PRO A 337 9.49 -1.82 12.86
N HIS A 338 8.71 -1.83 13.95
CA HIS A 338 8.67 -0.73 14.91
C HIS A 338 10.01 -0.62 15.66
N GLN A 339 10.54 -1.77 16.11
CA GLN A 339 11.84 -1.80 16.80
C GLN A 339 12.96 -1.37 15.86
N VAL A 340 12.97 -1.82 14.61
CA VAL A 340 13.95 -1.40 13.59
C VAL A 340 13.93 0.11 13.37
N ALA A 341 12.73 0.70 13.27
CA ALA A 341 12.55 2.14 13.14
C ALA A 341 13.06 2.89 14.36
N LYS A 342 12.71 2.43 15.58
CA LYS A 342 13.12 3.02 16.84
C LYS A 342 14.64 2.99 17.02
N ASP A 343 15.26 1.84 16.81
CA ASP A 343 16.71 1.67 16.94
C ASP A 343 17.48 2.55 15.97
N TRP A 344 17.00 2.67 14.73
CA TRP A 344 17.61 3.57 13.76
C TRP A 344 17.50 5.03 14.20
N LEU A 345 16.33 5.49 14.64
CA LEU A 345 16.12 6.86 15.09
C LEU A 345 16.97 7.21 16.33
N LEU A 346 17.11 6.26 17.28
CA LEU A 346 17.97 6.40 18.45
C LEU A 346 19.44 6.49 18.06
N ARG A 347 19.91 5.55 17.23
CA ARG A 347 21.30 5.49 16.74
C ARG A 347 21.69 6.75 15.99
N GLU A 348 20.80 7.24 15.14
CA GLU A 348 21.02 8.47 14.37
C GLU A 348 20.86 9.73 15.21
N GLY A 349 20.26 9.66 16.39
CA GLY A 349 20.07 10.80 17.29
C GLY A 349 18.88 11.70 16.91
N PHE A 350 17.90 11.20 16.17
CA PHE A 350 16.65 11.92 15.90
C PHE A 350 15.72 11.90 17.10
N ILE A 351 15.72 10.77 17.83
CA ILE A 351 15.03 10.63 19.10
C ILE A 351 16.01 10.17 20.19
N ARG A 352 15.57 10.23 21.45
CA ARG A 352 16.23 9.66 22.62
C ARG A 352 15.18 9.04 23.52
N GLU A 353 15.57 8.14 24.40
CA GLU A 353 14.70 7.62 25.45
C GLU A 353 14.21 8.78 26.37
N GLY A 354 12.95 8.68 26.80
CA GLY A 354 12.25 9.71 27.56
C GLY A 354 12.51 9.71 29.05
#